data_b82a0253c6f538c748424280f37fea15
#
_entry.id   b82a0253c6f538c748424280f37fea15
#
_cell.length_a   1.000
_cell.length_b   1.000
_cell.length_c   1.000
_cell.angle_alpha   90.00
_cell.angle_beta   90.00
_cell.angle_gamma   90.00
#
_symmetry.space_group_name_H-M   'P 1'
#
loop_
_entity.id
_entity.type
_entity.pdbx_description
1 polymer ?
#
loop_
_entity_poly.entity_id
_entity_poly.type
_entity_poly.pdbx_seq_one_letter_code
_entity_poly.pdbx_strand_id
1 'polypeptide(L)'
;YEMQRSLVGSEMCIRDSNLSTKLWVGDYHTDKEFKKLAQKSEGIERVGIIRGDVDNLGKAFVSGFDKERVSLSRTAVFSRKLSIFFKKHINKLLEENDIKGLIVYSGGDDIFLVCAWSDAIKAAMILNEALHKFTQNTLTISVGIGIYNPSYPVASMAYESGDLESKSKSSGRNKITLFSTNNTENEKYTFEWDELKDKVIGEKKKCLEEYFVGQAEHGKNLLYNLLNYLRNTTDKINIARYAYLLSRIEPERDADERIKEKYKIFSRQMYNWAINKEDRLQLIMAIYLYVYETREKSEE
;
A
#
# COMPACT_ATOMS: atom_id res chain seq x y z
N TYR A 1 -17.77 -25.65 1.67
CA TYR A 1 -17.77 -24.67 0.56
C TYR A 1 -19.15 -24.53 -0.08
N GLU A 2 -19.86 -25.64 -0.30
CA GLU A 2 -21.28 -25.62 -0.77
C GLU A 2 -22.23 -25.11 0.32
N MET A 3 -21.98 -25.46 1.58
CA MET A 3 -22.79 -24.99 2.70
C MET A 3 -22.66 -23.48 2.91
N GLN A 4 -21.49 -22.87 2.66
CA GLN A 4 -21.35 -21.40 2.64
C GLN A 4 -22.04 -20.76 1.43
N ARG A 5 -22.05 -21.40 0.26
CA ARG A 5 -22.84 -20.93 -0.89
C ARG A 5 -24.34 -21.02 -0.64
N SER A 6 -24.84 -22.06 0.02
CA SER A 6 -26.25 -22.17 0.36
C SER A 6 -26.67 -21.21 1.47
N LEU A 7 -25.77 -20.89 2.41
CA LEU A 7 -26.00 -19.90 3.48
C LEU A 7 -25.89 -18.45 2.99
N VAL A 8 -25.09 -18.17 1.96
CA VAL A 8 -24.86 -16.85 1.40
C VAL A 8 -25.49 -16.70 0.01
N GLY A 9 -25.91 -17.81 -0.59
CA GLY A 9 -26.52 -17.83 -1.90
C GLY A 9 -28.01 -17.45 -1.90
N SER A 10 -28.56 -17.37 -3.10
CA SER A 10 -29.95 -17.01 -3.36
C SER A 10 -30.99 -17.94 -2.72
N GLU A 11 -30.57 -19.10 -2.23
CA GLU A 11 -31.47 -20.10 -1.64
C GLU A 11 -31.93 -19.79 -0.21
N MET A 12 -31.22 -18.90 0.51
CA MET A 12 -31.69 -18.34 1.79
C MET A 12 -32.68 -17.17 1.63
N CYS A 13 -33.06 -16.84 0.43
CA CYS A 13 -34.09 -15.85 0.23
C CYS A 13 -35.43 -16.42 0.67
N ILE A 14 -36.13 -15.69 1.53
CA ILE A 14 -37.51 -16.01 1.92
C ILE A 14 -38.35 -16.14 0.64
N ARG A 15 -38.82 -17.33 0.35
CA ARG A 15 -39.59 -17.64 -0.86
C ARG A 15 -40.99 -17.02 -0.90
N ASP A 16 -41.39 -16.29 0.12
CA ASP A 16 -42.70 -15.68 0.26
C ASP A 16 -42.94 -14.49 -0.66
N SER A 17 -41.89 -13.94 -1.20
CA SER A 17 -41.97 -12.95 -2.26
C SER A 17 -41.11 -13.42 -3.42
N ASN A 18 -41.57 -13.39 -4.63
CA ASN A 18 -40.80 -13.65 -5.85
C ASN A 18 -39.58 -12.69 -6.03
N LEU A 19 -39.14 -12.04 -4.95
CA LEU A 19 -38.02 -11.13 -4.87
C LEU A 19 -36.84 -11.86 -4.24
N SER A 20 -35.95 -12.39 -5.08
CA SER A 20 -34.65 -12.87 -4.61
C SER A 20 -33.79 -11.69 -4.16
N THR A 21 -33.38 -11.68 -2.90
CA THR A 21 -32.42 -10.70 -2.43
C THR A 21 -31.04 -11.14 -2.89
N LYS A 22 -30.44 -10.41 -3.83
CA LYS A 22 -29.07 -10.69 -4.27
C LYS A 22 -28.10 -10.36 -3.14
N LEU A 23 -27.40 -11.37 -2.65
CA LEU A 23 -26.29 -11.17 -1.71
C LEU A 23 -25.02 -10.88 -2.50
N TRP A 24 -24.41 -9.75 -2.20
CA TRP A 24 -23.14 -9.36 -2.81
C TRP A 24 -21.98 -9.98 -2.02
N VAL A 25 -20.97 -10.44 -2.75
CA VAL A 25 -19.73 -10.99 -2.20
C VAL A 25 -18.56 -10.27 -2.87
N GLY A 26 -17.52 -9.98 -2.13
CA GLY A 26 -16.25 -9.54 -2.70
C GLY A 26 -15.58 -10.73 -3.35
N ASP A 27 -15.69 -10.85 -4.67
CA ASP A 27 -15.22 -12.00 -5.46
C ASP A 27 -14.37 -11.60 -6.66
N TYR A 28 -13.90 -10.34 -6.66
CA TYR A 28 -13.02 -9.86 -7.72
C TYR A 28 -11.75 -10.69 -7.82
N HIS A 29 -11.41 -11.13 -9.03
CA HIS A 29 -10.14 -11.77 -9.31
C HIS A 29 -9.77 -11.63 -10.79
N THR A 30 -8.51 -11.36 -11.04
CA THR A 30 -7.91 -11.40 -12.39
C THR A 30 -7.16 -12.71 -12.62
N ASP A 31 -6.69 -13.33 -11.56
CA ASP A 31 -6.12 -14.66 -11.52
C ASP A 31 -6.26 -15.24 -10.11
N LYS A 32 -6.30 -16.58 -10.01
CA LYS A 32 -6.40 -17.29 -8.74
C LYS A 32 -5.07 -17.82 -8.23
N GLU A 33 -4.06 -17.82 -9.08
CA GLU A 33 -2.71 -18.32 -8.76
C GLU A 33 -1.78 -17.16 -8.40
N PHE A 34 -1.18 -17.21 -7.23
CA PHE A 34 -0.27 -16.14 -6.78
C PHE A 34 0.95 -15.98 -7.69
N LYS A 35 1.44 -17.09 -8.27
CA LYS A 35 2.55 -17.04 -9.22
C LYS A 35 2.18 -16.20 -10.45
N LYS A 36 0.99 -16.39 -11.00
CA LYS A 36 0.51 -15.62 -12.16
C LYS A 36 0.26 -14.15 -11.80
N LEU A 37 -0.24 -13.87 -10.59
CA LEU A 37 -0.38 -12.48 -10.12
C LEU A 37 1.00 -11.81 -9.99
N ALA A 38 1.99 -12.50 -9.42
CA ALA A 38 3.36 -11.99 -9.30
C ALA A 38 3.99 -11.69 -10.67
N GLN A 39 3.76 -12.54 -11.67
CA GLN A 39 4.25 -12.33 -13.04
C GLN A 39 3.66 -11.10 -13.73
N LYS A 40 2.47 -10.66 -13.31
CA LYS A 40 1.82 -9.44 -13.83
C LYS A 40 2.37 -8.16 -13.18
N SER A 41 3.21 -8.29 -12.15
CA SER A 41 3.81 -7.12 -11.48
C SER A 41 4.87 -6.44 -12.35
N GLU A 42 5.05 -5.15 -12.14
CA GLU A 42 6.18 -4.40 -12.69
C GLU A 42 7.44 -4.69 -11.87
N GLY A 43 8.58 -4.80 -12.55
CA GLY A 43 9.85 -5.09 -11.90
C GLY A 43 9.92 -6.49 -11.28
N ILE A 44 10.15 -6.59 -9.97
CA ILE A 44 10.28 -7.88 -9.28
C ILE A 44 8.98 -8.67 -9.29
N GLU A 45 9.09 -10.00 -9.48
CA GLU A 45 7.95 -10.90 -9.41
C GLU A 45 7.58 -11.21 -7.94
N ARG A 46 6.67 -10.42 -7.39
CA ARG A 46 6.16 -10.54 -6.01
C ARG A 46 4.66 -10.32 -5.97
N VAL A 47 4.05 -10.82 -4.91
CA VAL A 47 2.67 -10.49 -4.56
C VAL A 47 2.65 -9.47 -3.43
N GLY A 48 1.73 -8.52 -3.55
CA GLY A 48 1.39 -7.58 -2.49
C GLY A 48 0.15 -8.07 -1.74
N ILE A 49 0.23 -8.12 -0.44
CA ILE A 49 -0.88 -8.45 0.44
C ILE A 49 -1.35 -7.17 1.10
N ILE A 50 -2.61 -6.83 0.89
CA ILE A 50 -3.26 -5.70 1.53
C ILE A 50 -4.20 -6.23 2.60
N ARG A 51 -4.01 -5.78 3.82
CA ARG A 51 -4.95 -5.98 4.90
C ARG A 51 -5.39 -4.62 5.43
N GLY A 52 -6.69 -4.38 5.43
CA GLY A 52 -7.25 -3.10 5.85
C GLY A 52 -8.47 -3.30 6.72
N ASP A 53 -8.67 -2.39 7.68
CA ASP A 53 -9.80 -2.40 8.59
C ASP A 53 -10.27 -0.97 8.87
N VAL A 54 -11.59 -0.79 8.92
CA VAL A 54 -12.20 0.51 9.16
C VAL A 54 -12.01 0.95 10.60
N ASP A 55 -11.49 2.14 10.79
CA ASP A 55 -11.15 2.67 12.09
C ASP A 55 -12.39 3.01 12.92
N ASN A 56 -12.32 2.67 14.21
CA ASN A 56 -13.32 3.06 15.23
C ASN A 56 -14.77 2.71 14.86
N LEU A 57 -15.03 1.69 14.06
CA LEU A 57 -16.36 1.32 13.61
C LEU A 57 -17.31 1.04 14.79
N GLY A 58 -16.84 0.37 15.86
CA GLY A 58 -17.63 0.15 17.06
C GLY A 58 -18.11 1.46 17.72
N LYS A 59 -17.26 2.50 17.73
CA LYS A 59 -17.66 3.83 18.20
C LYS A 59 -18.68 4.48 17.28
N ALA A 60 -18.52 4.32 15.95
CA ALA A 60 -19.47 4.85 14.98
C ALA A 60 -20.87 4.24 15.15
N PHE A 61 -20.97 2.96 15.50
CA PHE A 61 -22.25 2.30 15.81
C PHE A 61 -22.90 2.81 17.10
N VAL A 62 -22.12 3.10 18.12
CA VAL A 62 -22.62 3.49 19.46
C VAL A 62 -22.91 4.99 19.55
N SER A 63 -22.01 5.82 18.99
CA SER A 63 -22.04 7.28 19.16
C SER A 63 -22.12 8.07 17.84
N GLY A 64 -22.24 7.38 16.71
CA GLY A 64 -22.33 8.02 15.39
C GLY A 64 -23.71 8.65 15.08
N PHE A 65 -24.69 8.42 15.94
CA PHE A 65 -26.02 9.02 15.83
C PHE A 65 -26.35 9.85 17.06
N ASP A 66 -27.06 10.97 16.89
CA ASP A 66 -27.62 11.73 18.00
C ASP A 66 -28.49 10.81 18.85
N LYS A 67 -28.45 10.98 20.18
CA LYS A 67 -29.20 10.13 21.13
C LYS A 67 -30.68 9.97 20.79
N GLU A 68 -31.31 11.03 20.28
CA GLU A 68 -32.72 11.01 19.86
C GLU A 68 -32.96 10.27 18.54
N ARG A 69 -31.91 9.98 17.79
CA ARG A 69 -31.94 9.35 16.46
C ARG A 69 -31.41 7.92 16.43
N VAL A 70 -30.98 7.39 17.57
CA VAL A 70 -30.53 5.99 17.65
C VAL A 70 -31.76 5.09 17.48
N SER A 71 -31.72 4.23 16.47
CA SER A 71 -32.73 3.19 16.26
C SER A 71 -32.09 1.95 15.63
N LEU A 72 -32.64 0.80 15.95
CA LEU A 72 -32.17 -0.47 15.39
C LEU A 72 -32.15 -0.44 13.83
N SER A 73 -33.16 0.15 13.23
CA SER A 73 -33.24 0.26 11.76
C SER A 73 -32.14 1.13 11.17
N ARG A 74 -31.75 2.23 11.81
CA ARG A 74 -30.63 3.08 11.33
C ARG A 74 -29.29 2.36 11.45
N THR A 75 -29.07 1.68 12.57
CA THR A 75 -27.88 0.85 12.78
C THR A 75 -27.79 -0.26 11.71
N ALA A 76 -28.92 -0.94 11.45
CA ALA A 76 -28.98 -1.96 10.40
C ALA A 76 -28.73 -1.40 8.99
N VAL A 77 -29.27 -0.21 8.67
CA VAL A 77 -29.01 0.46 7.37
C VAL A 77 -27.55 0.86 7.23
N PHE A 78 -26.94 1.39 8.29
CA PHE A 78 -25.51 1.75 8.29
C PHE A 78 -24.62 0.52 8.04
N SER A 79 -24.83 -0.56 8.80
CA SER A 79 -24.13 -1.83 8.61
C SER A 79 -24.31 -2.39 7.21
N ARG A 80 -25.54 -2.36 6.68
CA ARG A 80 -25.85 -2.83 5.32
C ARG A 80 -25.14 -1.99 4.26
N LYS A 81 -25.12 -0.65 4.39
CA LYS A 81 -24.43 0.23 3.46
C LYS A 81 -22.93 -0.05 3.44
N LEU A 82 -22.32 -0.21 4.61
CA LEU A 82 -20.88 -0.54 4.72
C LEU A 82 -20.60 -1.91 4.09
N SER A 83 -21.43 -2.92 4.37
CA SER A 83 -21.32 -4.24 3.71
C SER A 83 -21.45 -4.16 2.18
N ILE A 84 -22.32 -3.30 1.66
CA ILE A 84 -22.46 -3.09 0.21
C ILE A 84 -21.18 -2.46 -0.36
N PHE A 85 -20.56 -1.51 0.35
CA PHE A 85 -19.29 -0.93 -0.06
C PHE A 85 -18.23 -2.03 -0.20
N PHE A 86 -17.97 -2.79 0.84
CA PHE A 86 -16.93 -3.82 0.86
C PHE A 86 -17.23 -5.04 -0.04
N LYS A 87 -18.51 -5.35 -0.33
CA LYS A 87 -18.88 -6.54 -1.12
C LYS A 87 -19.22 -6.25 -2.59
N LYS A 88 -19.62 -5.02 -2.91
CA LYS A 88 -20.03 -4.65 -4.26
C LYS A 88 -19.15 -3.57 -4.88
N HIS A 89 -19.00 -2.44 -4.16
CA HIS A 89 -18.29 -1.29 -4.73
C HIS A 89 -16.81 -1.58 -4.93
N ILE A 90 -16.18 -2.34 -4.03
CA ILE A 90 -14.77 -2.73 -4.16
C ILE A 90 -14.52 -3.54 -5.44
N ASN A 91 -15.35 -4.53 -5.78
CA ASN A 91 -15.20 -5.30 -7.01
C ASN A 91 -15.11 -4.38 -8.24
N LYS A 92 -16.03 -3.42 -8.32
CA LYS A 92 -16.09 -2.46 -9.42
C LYS A 92 -14.90 -1.50 -9.42
N LEU A 93 -14.48 -1.03 -8.25
CA LEU A 93 -13.31 -0.15 -8.13
C LEU A 93 -12.02 -0.82 -8.60
N LEU A 94 -11.82 -2.08 -8.23
CA LEU A 94 -10.64 -2.83 -8.65
C LEU A 94 -10.66 -3.12 -10.16
N GLU A 95 -11.83 -3.43 -10.71
CA GLU A 95 -12.03 -3.66 -12.15
C GLU A 95 -11.79 -2.38 -12.97
N GLU A 96 -12.41 -1.26 -12.60
CA GLU A 96 -12.29 0.03 -13.30
C GLU A 96 -10.85 0.57 -13.29
N ASN A 97 -10.05 0.22 -12.29
CA ASN A 97 -8.65 0.63 -12.18
C ASN A 97 -7.65 -0.41 -12.66
N ASP A 98 -8.14 -1.51 -13.26
CA ASP A 98 -7.31 -2.60 -13.81
C ASP A 98 -6.30 -3.20 -12.79
N ILE A 99 -6.71 -3.30 -11.53
CA ILE A 99 -5.88 -3.88 -10.47
C ILE A 99 -5.72 -5.39 -10.69
N LYS A 100 -4.49 -5.85 -10.84
CA LYS A 100 -4.19 -7.30 -10.99
C LYS A 100 -4.21 -7.95 -9.61
N GLY A 101 -5.36 -8.51 -9.23
CA GLY A 101 -5.53 -9.02 -7.86
C GLY A 101 -6.67 -10.01 -7.67
N LEU A 102 -6.77 -10.47 -6.44
CA LEU A 102 -7.75 -11.43 -5.94
C LEU A 102 -8.21 -10.98 -4.56
N ILE A 103 -9.51 -10.75 -4.39
CA ILE A 103 -10.10 -10.61 -3.06
C ILE A 103 -10.19 -11.99 -2.42
N VAL A 104 -9.41 -12.20 -1.36
CA VAL A 104 -9.51 -13.44 -0.54
C VAL A 104 -10.67 -13.33 0.42
N TYR A 105 -10.81 -12.16 1.03
CA TYR A 105 -11.88 -11.85 1.96
C TYR A 105 -12.23 -10.37 1.90
N SER A 106 -13.52 -10.07 1.96
CA SER A 106 -14.03 -8.72 2.09
C SER A 106 -15.28 -8.75 2.96
N GLY A 107 -15.15 -8.25 4.16
CA GLY A 107 -16.17 -8.30 5.20
C GLY A 107 -17.11 -7.10 5.22
N GLY A 108 -17.59 -6.76 6.42
CA GLY A 108 -18.35 -5.53 6.67
C GLY A 108 -17.48 -4.30 6.90
N ASP A 109 -16.25 -4.51 7.33
CA ASP A 109 -15.31 -3.47 7.77
C ASP A 109 -13.86 -3.78 7.41
N ASP A 110 -13.55 -5.01 7.13
CA ASP A 110 -12.18 -5.44 6.82
C ASP A 110 -12.05 -6.03 5.41
N ILE A 111 -10.85 -5.97 4.88
CA ILE A 111 -10.49 -6.50 3.58
C ILE A 111 -9.14 -7.22 3.63
N PHE A 112 -9.08 -8.34 2.91
CA PHE A 112 -7.86 -9.06 2.61
C PHE A 112 -7.76 -9.24 1.08
N LEU A 113 -6.83 -8.53 0.46
CA LEU A 113 -6.61 -8.51 -0.97
C LEU A 113 -5.19 -8.96 -1.29
N VAL A 114 -5.04 -9.86 -2.25
CA VAL A 114 -3.77 -10.27 -2.83
C VAL A 114 -3.69 -9.72 -4.24
N CYS A 115 -2.62 -9.03 -4.58
CA CYS A 115 -2.46 -8.46 -5.93
C CYS A 115 -1.00 -8.52 -6.40
N ALA A 116 -0.75 -8.15 -7.65
CA ALA A 116 0.59 -7.80 -8.09
C ALA A 116 1.15 -6.72 -7.15
N TRP A 117 2.40 -6.86 -6.70
CA TRP A 117 2.95 -5.93 -5.70
C TRP A 117 2.91 -4.46 -6.16
N SER A 118 3.14 -4.22 -7.45
CA SER A 118 3.07 -2.88 -8.07
C SER A 118 1.69 -2.24 -7.94
N ASP A 119 0.64 -3.05 -7.93
CA ASP A 119 -0.74 -2.58 -7.81
C ASP A 119 -1.19 -2.41 -6.35
N ALA A 120 -0.44 -2.96 -5.38
CA ALA A 120 -0.88 -2.99 -3.99
C ALA A 120 -1.07 -1.58 -3.39
N ILE A 121 -0.11 -0.70 -3.59
CA ILE A 121 -0.19 0.68 -3.06
C ILE A 121 -1.29 1.45 -3.78
N LYS A 122 -1.38 1.31 -5.11
CA LYS A 122 -2.44 1.93 -5.92
C LYS A 122 -3.82 1.48 -5.46
N ALA A 123 -4.02 0.17 -5.27
CA ALA A 123 -5.28 -0.39 -4.79
C ALA A 123 -5.67 0.15 -3.40
N ALA A 124 -4.70 0.21 -2.46
CA ALA A 124 -4.95 0.75 -1.12
C ALA A 124 -5.34 2.23 -1.16
N MET A 125 -4.67 3.04 -1.98
CA MET A 125 -5.01 4.46 -2.15
C MET A 125 -6.41 4.65 -2.73
N ILE A 126 -6.78 3.88 -3.77
CA ILE A 126 -8.11 3.89 -4.38
C ILE A 126 -9.18 3.50 -3.35
N LEU A 127 -8.92 2.46 -2.54
CA LEU A 127 -9.85 2.02 -1.49
C LEU A 127 -10.04 3.09 -0.42
N ASN A 128 -8.98 3.75 0.02
CA ASN A 128 -9.06 4.84 0.98
C ASN A 128 -9.87 6.03 0.43
N GLU A 129 -9.54 6.51 -0.77
CA GLU A 129 -10.27 7.61 -1.42
C GLU A 129 -11.76 7.28 -1.63
N ALA A 130 -12.06 6.04 -2.05
CA ALA A 130 -13.42 5.59 -2.25
C ALA A 130 -14.21 5.49 -0.94
N LEU A 131 -13.59 5.00 0.14
CA LEU A 131 -14.20 4.95 1.47
C LEU A 131 -14.50 6.37 1.97
N HIS A 132 -13.54 7.29 1.85
CA HIS A 132 -13.75 8.69 2.22
C HIS A 132 -14.93 9.33 1.47
N LYS A 133 -15.02 9.12 0.15
CA LYS A 133 -16.16 9.59 -0.66
C LYS A 133 -17.47 8.95 -0.24
N PHE A 134 -17.46 7.64 0.00
CA PHE A 134 -18.66 6.87 0.35
C PHE A 134 -19.19 7.27 1.74
N THR A 135 -18.30 7.51 2.69
CA THR A 135 -18.65 7.86 4.08
C THR A 135 -18.68 9.37 4.33
N GLN A 136 -18.45 10.20 3.30
CA GLN A 136 -18.35 11.66 3.43
C GLN A 136 -17.30 12.07 4.49
N ASN A 137 -16.14 11.44 4.47
CA ASN A 137 -15.01 11.63 5.39
C ASN A 137 -15.33 11.34 6.88
N THR A 138 -16.38 10.57 7.18
CA THR A 138 -16.72 10.24 8.57
C THR A 138 -16.00 8.99 9.08
N LEU A 139 -15.58 8.10 8.19
CA LEU A 139 -14.82 6.91 8.53
C LEU A 139 -13.46 6.94 7.82
N THR A 140 -12.48 6.36 8.49
CA THR A 140 -11.12 6.18 8.00
C THR A 140 -10.76 4.69 7.98
N ILE A 141 -9.69 4.34 7.29
CA ILE A 141 -9.19 2.98 7.19
C ILE A 141 -7.70 2.94 7.53
N SER A 142 -7.32 1.95 8.32
CA SER A 142 -5.93 1.62 8.58
C SER A 142 -5.52 0.41 7.75
N VAL A 143 -4.39 0.49 7.06
CA VAL A 143 -3.95 -0.52 6.11
C VAL A 143 -2.53 -0.97 6.41
N GLY A 144 -2.28 -2.27 6.27
CA GLY A 144 -0.96 -2.87 6.21
C GLY A 144 -0.71 -3.50 4.84
N ILE A 145 0.45 -3.25 4.23
CA ILE A 145 0.86 -3.87 2.97
C ILE A 145 2.18 -4.60 3.16
N GLY A 146 2.17 -5.92 2.94
CA GLY A 146 3.36 -6.74 2.85
C GLY A 146 3.65 -7.18 1.42
N ILE A 147 4.93 -7.35 1.08
CA ILE A 147 5.37 -7.87 -0.23
C ILE A 147 6.08 -9.20 0.00
N TYR A 148 5.62 -10.24 -0.74
CA TYR A 148 6.07 -11.60 -0.52
C TYR A 148 6.42 -12.32 -1.82
N ASN A 149 7.27 -13.33 -1.68
CA ASN A 149 7.43 -14.34 -2.73
C ASN A 149 6.10 -15.11 -2.91
N PRO A 150 5.65 -15.36 -4.15
CA PRO A 150 4.40 -16.10 -4.37
C PRO A 150 4.39 -17.51 -3.76
N SER A 151 5.55 -18.10 -3.47
CA SER A 151 5.69 -19.40 -2.81
C SER A 151 5.73 -19.32 -1.28
N TYR A 152 5.68 -18.11 -0.69
CA TYR A 152 5.68 -17.95 0.76
C TYR A 152 4.35 -18.46 1.36
N PRO A 153 4.35 -19.06 2.58
CA PRO A 153 3.13 -19.60 3.16
C PRO A 153 2.06 -18.52 3.39
N VAL A 154 0.84 -18.75 2.90
CA VAL A 154 -0.28 -17.80 2.97
C VAL A 154 -0.63 -17.42 4.42
N ALA A 155 -0.55 -18.40 5.34
CA ALA A 155 -0.80 -18.14 6.76
C ALA A 155 0.20 -17.12 7.36
N SER A 156 1.48 -17.20 6.96
CA SER A 156 2.51 -16.25 7.38
C SER A 156 2.29 -14.89 6.74
N MET A 157 1.93 -14.83 5.45
CA MET A 157 1.56 -13.58 4.78
C MET A 157 0.42 -12.87 5.50
N ALA A 158 -0.63 -13.63 5.87
CA ALA A 158 -1.80 -13.11 6.57
C ALA A 158 -1.47 -12.61 7.96
N TYR A 159 -0.62 -13.32 8.70
CA TYR A 159 -0.18 -12.92 10.03
C TYR A 159 0.66 -11.62 9.96
N GLU A 160 1.71 -11.61 9.14
CA GLU A 160 2.61 -10.47 9.02
C GLU A 160 1.90 -9.20 8.49
N SER A 161 1.00 -9.34 7.50
CA SER A 161 0.19 -8.21 7.03
C SER A 161 -0.79 -7.70 8.10
N GLY A 162 -1.29 -8.58 8.98
CA GLY A 162 -2.06 -8.20 10.16
C GLY A 162 -1.25 -7.40 11.19
N ASP A 163 0.02 -7.74 11.39
CA ASP A 163 0.93 -6.97 12.23
C ASP A 163 1.18 -5.57 11.66
N LEU A 164 1.29 -5.44 10.34
CA LEU A 164 1.43 -4.15 9.66
C LEU A 164 0.16 -3.29 9.84
N GLU A 165 -1.03 -3.87 9.68
CA GLU A 165 -2.30 -3.20 9.93
C GLU A 165 -2.40 -2.74 11.40
N SER A 166 -2.03 -3.61 12.35
CA SER A 166 -2.01 -3.29 13.78
C SER A 166 -1.04 -2.15 14.11
N LYS A 167 0.10 -2.06 13.40
CA LYS A 167 1.02 -0.92 13.49
C LYS A 167 0.37 0.39 13.01
N SER A 168 -0.37 0.35 11.90
CA SER A 168 -1.13 1.52 11.41
C SER A 168 -2.13 2.00 12.46
N LYS A 169 -2.89 1.09 13.06
CA LYS A 169 -3.86 1.39 14.13
C LYS A 169 -3.20 1.97 15.38
N SER A 170 -2.08 1.38 15.83
CA SER A 170 -1.36 1.83 17.04
C SER A 170 -0.64 3.16 16.83
N SER A 171 -0.30 3.50 15.58
CA SER A 171 0.37 4.76 15.22
C SER A 171 -0.58 5.96 15.06
N GLY A 172 -1.86 5.81 15.41
CA GLY A 172 -2.85 6.89 15.38
C GLY A 172 -4.01 6.68 14.43
N ARG A 173 -4.09 5.54 13.74
CA ARG A 173 -5.12 5.21 12.74
C ARG A 173 -5.06 6.10 11.48
N ASN A 174 -5.95 5.85 10.51
CA ASN A 174 -5.97 6.57 9.24
C ASN A 174 -4.59 6.62 8.57
N LYS A 175 -3.88 5.50 8.60
CA LYS A 175 -2.50 5.38 8.14
C LYS A 175 -2.28 4.09 7.37
N ILE A 176 -1.18 4.08 6.64
CA ILE A 176 -0.72 2.92 5.91
C ILE A 176 0.68 2.51 6.38
N THR A 177 0.88 1.24 6.67
CA THR A 177 2.20 0.68 6.99
C THR A 177 2.64 -0.22 5.85
N LEU A 178 3.83 0.08 5.32
CA LEU A 178 4.41 -0.63 4.19
C LEU A 178 5.60 -1.47 4.66
N PHE A 179 5.68 -2.66 4.13
CA PHE A 179 6.80 -3.59 4.23
C PHE A 179 7.39 -3.76 5.63
N SER A 180 7.34 -4.98 6.16
CA SER A 180 8.11 -5.34 7.35
C SER A 180 9.49 -5.77 6.91
N THR A 181 10.51 -5.03 7.28
CA THR A 181 11.87 -5.58 7.31
C THR A 181 12.08 -6.20 8.69
N ASN A 182 12.21 -7.50 8.74
CA ASN A 182 12.31 -8.32 9.96
C ASN A 182 13.51 -7.99 10.88
N ASN A 183 14.30 -6.96 10.61
CA ASN A 183 15.59 -6.77 11.24
C ASN A 183 15.77 -5.51 12.09
N THR A 184 14.81 -4.63 12.21
CA THR A 184 14.95 -3.48 13.13
C THR A 184 13.60 -3.07 13.71
N GLU A 185 13.41 -3.33 14.99
CA GLU A 185 12.23 -2.97 15.80
C GLU A 185 11.92 -1.45 15.81
N ASN A 186 12.77 -0.62 15.22
CA ASN A 186 12.70 0.83 15.32
C ASN A 186 12.32 1.56 14.04
N GLU A 187 12.31 0.94 12.87
CA GLU A 187 11.95 1.61 11.63
C GLU A 187 10.49 1.32 11.26
N LYS A 188 9.64 2.25 11.63
CA LYS A 188 8.22 2.21 11.30
C LYS A 188 8.01 2.86 9.94
N TYR A 189 7.82 2.09 8.90
CA TYR A 189 7.39 2.58 7.58
C TYR A 189 5.87 2.82 7.56
N THR A 190 5.40 3.62 8.51
CA THR A 190 4.00 3.99 8.65
C THR A 190 3.85 5.44 8.25
N PHE A 191 2.97 5.70 7.29
CA PHE A 191 2.74 7.02 6.68
C PHE A 191 1.28 7.42 6.79
N GLU A 192 1.02 8.71 6.82
CA GLU A 192 -0.29 9.25 6.49
C GLU A 192 -0.55 9.10 4.98
N TRP A 193 -1.81 9.04 4.57
CA TRP A 193 -2.16 8.80 3.17
C TRP A 193 -1.62 9.88 2.24
N ASP A 194 -1.77 11.15 2.64
CA ASP A 194 -1.25 12.30 1.87
C ASP A 194 0.29 12.32 1.87
N GLU A 195 0.90 11.96 2.98
CA GLU A 195 2.36 11.83 3.08
C GLU A 195 2.91 10.79 2.10
N LEU A 196 2.29 9.61 2.04
CA LEU A 196 2.68 8.57 1.07
C LEU A 196 2.49 9.06 -0.36
N LYS A 197 1.33 9.65 -0.67
CA LYS A 197 0.98 10.09 -2.01
C LYS A 197 1.88 11.23 -2.51
N ASP A 198 2.01 12.28 -1.72
CA ASP A 198 2.64 13.53 -2.17
C ASP A 198 4.15 13.53 -1.90
N LYS A 199 4.58 13.07 -0.71
CA LYS A 199 5.98 13.13 -0.30
C LYS A 199 6.81 11.94 -0.76
N VAL A 200 6.30 10.71 -0.56
CA VAL A 200 7.05 9.50 -0.91
C VAL A 200 7.00 9.28 -2.42
N ILE A 201 5.80 9.23 -3.00
CA ILE A 201 5.61 8.90 -4.41
C ILE A 201 5.77 10.14 -5.29
N GLY A 202 5.04 11.23 -4.97
CA GLY A 202 4.95 12.43 -5.80
C GLY A 202 6.22 13.26 -5.83
N GLU A 203 7.00 13.28 -4.74
CA GLU A 203 8.24 14.07 -4.64
C GLU A 203 9.50 13.19 -4.78
N LYS A 204 9.70 12.27 -3.83
CA LYS A 204 10.99 11.55 -3.70
C LYS A 204 11.17 10.46 -4.75
N LYS A 205 10.17 9.61 -4.94
CA LYS A 205 10.22 8.57 -5.97
C LYS A 205 10.31 9.20 -7.37
N LYS A 206 9.50 10.21 -7.64
CA LYS A 206 9.53 10.94 -8.92
C LYS A 206 10.88 11.60 -9.18
N CYS A 207 11.54 12.16 -8.16
CA CYS A 207 12.90 12.69 -8.29
C CYS A 207 13.91 11.60 -8.71
N LEU A 208 13.78 10.38 -8.16
CA LEU A 208 14.62 9.24 -8.55
C LEU A 208 14.33 8.84 -10.00
N GLU A 209 13.08 8.73 -10.39
CA GLU A 209 12.67 8.40 -11.75
C GLU A 209 13.23 9.40 -12.78
N GLU A 210 13.07 10.70 -12.51
CA GLU A 210 13.55 11.77 -13.39
C GLU A 210 15.08 11.78 -13.52
N TYR A 211 15.79 11.47 -12.42
CA TYR A 211 17.26 11.47 -12.44
C TYR A 211 17.83 10.26 -13.16
N PHE A 212 17.31 9.06 -12.92
CA PHE A 212 17.83 7.81 -13.45
C PHE A 212 17.21 7.37 -14.80
N VAL A 213 16.46 8.22 -15.48
CA VAL A 213 15.93 7.92 -16.81
C VAL A 213 17.08 7.47 -17.75
N GLY A 214 16.97 6.24 -18.28
CA GLY A 214 17.97 5.65 -19.18
C GLY A 214 19.27 5.13 -18.52
N GLN A 215 19.39 5.18 -17.20
CA GLN A 215 20.57 4.75 -16.43
C GLN A 215 20.24 3.72 -15.33
N ALA A 216 19.16 2.97 -15.50
CA ALA A 216 18.61 2.11 -14.45
C ALA A 216 19.60 1.13 -13.81
N GLU A 217 20.54 0.56 -14.57
CA GLU A 217 21.50 -0.43 -14.05
C GLU A 217 22.60 0.20 -13.18
N HIS A 218 23.17 1.33 -13.58
CA HIS A 218 24.23 2.00 -12.81
C HIS A 218 23.67 2.64 -11.54
N GLY A 219 22.40 3.07 -11.55
CA GLY A 219 21.74 3.64 -10.39
C GLY A 219 21.45 2.65 -9.26
N LYS A 220 21.17 1.37 -9.56
CA LYS A 220 20.78 0.37 -8.56
C LYS A 220 21.85 0.14 -7.50
N ASN A 221 23.09 -0.10 -7.88
CA ASN A 221 24.20 -0.32 -6.94
C ASN A 221 24.44 0.92 -6.05
N LEU A 222 24.34 2.11 -6.61
CA LEU A 222 24.40 3.35 -5.86
C LEU A 222 23.28 3.42 -4.84
N LEU A 223 22.05 3.20 -5.24
CA LEU A 223 20.87 3.29 -4.38
C LEU A 223 20.92 2.28 -3.22
N TYR A 224 21.37 1.04 -3.45
CA TYR A 224 21.57 0.08 -2.38
C TYR A 224 22.63 0.54 -1.36
N ASN A 225 23.74 1.14 -1.83
CA ASN A 225 24.74 1.69 -0.94
C ASN A 225 24.24 2.90 -0.14
N LEU A 226 23.46 3.78 -0.79
CA LEU A 226 22.80 4.90 -0.12
C LEU A 226 21.81 4.41 0.95
N LEU A 227 21.00 3.38 0.67
CA LEU A 227 20.10 2.76 1.63
C LEU A 227 20.82 2.27 2.89
N ASN A 228 21.99 1.63 2.74
CA ASN A 228 22.77 1.14 3.88
C ASN A 228 23.19 2.28 4.82
N TYR A 229 23.56 3.44 4.28
CA TYR A 229 23.92 4.59 5.09
C TYR A 229 22.72 5.33 5.67
N LEU A 230 21.61 5.38 4.94
CA LEU A 230 20.36 5.99 5.42
C LEU A 230 19.75 5.21 6.60
N ARG A 231 19.89 3.90 6.62
CA ARG A 231 19.39 3.05 7.71
C ARG A 231 20.23 3.18 9.01
N ASN A 232 21.51 3.36 8.89
CA ASN A 232 22.46 3.34 10.01
C ASN A 232 22.92 4.75 10.41
N THR A 233 22.03 5.73 10.45
CA THR A 233 22.36 7.14 10.72
C THR A 233 22.66 7.49 12.17
N THR A 234 22.55 6.55 13.10
CA THR A 234 23.03 6.74 14.48
C THR A 234 24.52 7.14 14.54
N ASP A 235 25.29 6.74 13.54
CA ASP A 235 26.67 7.12 13.38
C ASP A 235 26.80 8.26 12.36
N LYS A 236 27.27 9.43 12.83
CA LYS A 236 27.48 10.63 11.99
C LYS A 236 28.40 10.38 10.78
N ILE A 237 29.27 9.39 10.86
CA ILE A 237 30.16 9.01 9.75
C ILE A 237 29.39 8.51 8.54
N ASN A 238 28.19 7.92 8.75
CA ASN A 238 27.39 7.42 7.66
C ASN A 238 26.78 8.55 6.82
N ILE A 239 26.49 9.70 7.42
CA ILE A 239 26.05 10.90 6.67
C ILE A 239 27.19 11.41 5.78
N ALA A 240 28.43 11.41 6.28
CA ALA A 240 29.60 11.80 5.48
C ALA A 240 29.85 10.82 4.33
N ARG A 241 29.72 9.51 4.58
CA ARG A 241 29.83 8.47 3.54
C ARG A 241 28.71 8.58 2.50
N TYR A 242 27.50 8.90 2.93
CA TYR A 242 26.37 9.16 2.04
C TYR A 242 26.66 10.35 1.12
N ALA A 243 27.12 11.47 1.67
CA ALA A 243 27.50 12.65 0.90
C ALA A 243 28.66 12.36 -0.08
N TYR A 244 29.64 11.56 0.34
CA TYR A 244 30.75 11.12 -0.52
C TYR A 244 30.24 10.24 -1.69
N LEU A 245 29.29 9.34 -1.46
CA LEU A 245 28.70 8.55 -2.55
C LEU A 245 27.96 9.44 -3.56
N LEU A 246 27.25 10.45 -3.09
CA LEU A 246 26.59 11.41 -3.98
C LEU A 246 27.62 12.19 -4.81
N SER A 247 28.75 12.59 -4.22
CA SER A 247 29.80 13.30 -4.97
C SER A 247 30.47 12.45 -6.04
N ARG A 248 30.51 11.11 -5.88
CA ARG A 248 31.09 10.19 -6.87
C ARG A 248 30.31 10.08 -8.20
N ILE A 249 29.07 10.49 -8.20
CA ILE A 249 28.23 10.54 -9.42
C ILE A 249 28.20 11.93 -10.03
N GLU A 250 29.06 12.85 -9.57
CA GLU A 250 29.20 14.16 -10.16
C GLU A 250 29.66 14.03 -11.61
N PRO A 251 28.95 14.67 -12.57
CA PRO A 251 29.34 14.66 -13.98
C PRO A 251 30.74 15.25 -14.18
N GLU A 252 31.45 14.77 -15.20
CA GLU A 252 32.76 15.29 -15.58
C GLU A 252 32.69 16.80 -15.92
N ARG A 253 33.85 17.49 -15.82
CA ARG A 253 33.91 18.95 -15.99
C ARG A 253 33.50 19.42 -17.37
N ASP A 254 33.63 18.58 -18.38
CA ASP A 254 33.27 18.80 -19.79
C ASP A 254 31.83 18.33 -20.14
N ALA A 255 31.09 17.76 -19.18
CA ALA A 255 29.71 17.36 -19.39
C ALA A 255 28.78 18.55 -19.70
N ASP A 256 27.68 18.27 -20.38
CA ASP A 256 26.63 19.25 -20.69
C ASP A 256 26.12 19.97 -19.43
N GLU A 257 25.97 21.29 -19.52
CA GLU A 257 25.47 22.12 -18.42
C GLU A 257 24.10 21.66 -17.89
N ARG A 258 23.26 21.09 -18.74
CA ARG A 258 21.98 20.51 -18.33
C ARG A 258 22.16 19.31 -17.42
N ILE A 259 23.15 18.45 -17.67
CA ILE A 259 23.45 17.28 -16.85
C ILE A 259 23.99 17.74 -15.50
N LYS A 260 24.87 18.74 -15.48
CA LYS A 260 25.42 19.32 -14.26
C LYS A 260 24.35 19.95 -13.39
N GLU A 261 23.42 20.70 -13.99
CA GLU A 261 22.32 21.33 -13.26
C GLU A 261 21.36 20.26 -12.69
N LYS A 262 21.03 19.24 -13.46
CA LYS A 262 20.22 18.12 -13.02
C LYS A 262 20.88 17.39 -11.82
N TYR A 263 22.19 17.16 -11.88
CA TYR A 263 22.94 16.58 -10.77
C TYR A 263 22.92 17.47 -9.53
N LYS A 264 23.14 18.77 -9.66
CA LYS A 264 23.13 19.71 -8.53
C LYS A 264 21.77 19.69 -7.79
N ILE A 265 20.69 19.73 -8.53
CA ILE A 265 19.32 19.68 -7.97
C ILE A 265 19.13 18.35 -7.24
N PHE A 266 19.42 17.24 -7.89
CA PHE A 266 19.27 15.90 -7.35
C PHE A 266 20.12 15.68 -6.09
N SER A 267 21.43 15.94 -6.14
CA SER A 267 22.34 15.72 -5.02
C SER A 267 21.97 16.58 -3.82
N ARG A 268 21.56 17.84 -4.03
CA ARG A 268 21.10 18.74 -2.97
C ARG A 268 19.82 18.23 -2.31
N GLN A 269 18.85 17.79 -3.09
CA GLN A 269 17.59 17.22 -2.55
C GLN A 269 17.87 15.96 -1.75
N MET A 270 18.61 15.01 -2.31
CA MET A 270 18.98 13.76 -1.67
C MET A 270 19.70 13.99 -0.33
N TYR A 271 20.64 14.95 -0.28
CA TYR A 271 21.35 15.31 0.93
C TYR A 271 20.42 15.91 1.98
N ASN A 272 19.55 16.85 1.61
CA ASN A 272 18.61 17.51 2.52
C ASN A 272 17.64 16.49 3.13
N TRP A 273 17.11 15.56 2.33
CA TRP A 273 16.22 14.49 2.83
C TRP A 273 16.95 13.50 3.75
N ALA A 274 18.24 13.24 3.51
CA ALA A 274 19.01 12.34 4.36
C ALA A 274 19.24 12.88 5.79
N ILE A 275 19.34 14.19 5.96
CA ILE A 275 19.59 14.84 7.26
C ILE A 275 18.31 14.84 8.11
N ASN A 276 17.16 15.14 7.52
CA ASN A 276 15.90 15.19 8.23
C ASN A 276 15.39 13.75 8.51
N LYS A 277 14.99 13.46 9.74
CA LYS A 277 14.56 12.11 10.14
C LYS A 277 13.29 11.64 9.42
N GLU A 278 12.30 12.51 9.26
CA GLU A 278 11.04 12.20 8.59
C GLU A 278 11.27 12.01 7.09
N ASP A 279 11.90 12.97 6.44
CA ASP A 279 12.26 12.89 5.01
C ASP A 279 13.12 11.68 4.69
N ARG A 280 14.00 11.29 5.60
CA ARG A 280 14.85 10.11 5.42
C ARG A 280 14.05 8.81 5.39
N LEU A 281 13.03 8.63 6.25
CA LEU A 281 12.16 7.46 6.21
C LEU A 281 11.36 7.41 4.89
N GLN A 282 10.87 8.56 4.46
CA GLN A 282 10.17 8.70 3.18
C GLN A 282 11.10 8.40 2.00
N LEU A 283 12.35 8.88 2.04
CA LEU A 283 13.36 8.61 1.01
C LEU A 283 13.72 7.12 0.94
N ILE A 284 13.92 6.47 2.09
CA ILE A 284 14.17 5.02 2.16
C ILE A 284 13.02 4.27 1.45
N MET A 285 11.78 4.61 1.74
CA MET A 285 10.62 3.98 1.10
C MET A 285 10.58 4.27 -0.40
N ALA A 286 10.83 5.52 -0.81
CA ALA A 286 10.87 5.89 -2.23
C ALA A 286 11.95 5.11 -3.01
N ILE A 287 13.12 4.91 -2.41
CA ILE A 287 14.19 4.10 -3.01
C ILE A 287 13.76 2.62 -3.13
N TYR A 288 13.11 2.05 -2.10
CA TYR A 288 12.60 0.67 -2.20
C TYR A 288 11.61 0.51 -3.34
N LEU A 289 10.63 1.39 -3.44
CA LEU A 289 9.64 1.36 -4.50
C LEU A 289 10.29 1.47 -5.88
N TYR A 290 11.18 2.43 -6.06
CA TYR A 290 11.90 2.64 -7.31
C TYR A 290 12.74 1.43 -7.71
N VAL A 291 13.53 0.89 -6.78
CA VAL A 291 14.39 -0.28 -7.04
C VAL A 291 13.55 -1.52 -7.36
N TYR A 292 12.43 -1.73 -6.70
CA TYR A 292 11.55 -2.87 -6.94
C TYR A 292 10.87 -2.79 -8.32
N GLU A 293 10.44 -1.61 -8.75
CA GLU A 293 9.84 -1.38 -10.05
C GLU A 293 10.84 -1.49 -11.21
N THR A 294 12.06 -1.03 -11.00
CA THR A 294 13.08 -1.00 -12.06
C THR A 294 13.93 -2.27 -12.16
N ARG A 295 13.79 -3.21 -11.22
CA ARG A 295 14.53 -4.46 -11.25
C ARG A 295 13.99 -5.35 -12.37
N GLU A 296 14.89 -5.82 -13.26
CA GLU A 296 14.54 -6.78 -14.29
C GLU A 296 14.01 -8.08 -13.69
N LYS A 297 13.02 -8.66 -14.37
CA LYS A 297 12.53 -10.00 -14.03
C LYS A 297 13.68 -10.97 -14.30
N SER A 298 14.01 -11.80 -13.32
CA SER A 298 14.96 -12.89 -13.54
C SER A 298 14.36 -13.83 -14.58
N GLU A 299 15.04 -14.03 -15.69
CA GLU A 299 14.77 -15.13 -16.59
C GLU A 299 15.09 -16.44 -15.82
N GLU A 300 14.06 -17.11 -15.28
CA GLU A 300 14.12 -18.49 -14.82
C GLU A 300 13.50 -19.42 -15.85
#